data_58b2a1ae80ba100eb73f25625bd14c91
#
_entry.id   58b2a1ae80ba100eb73f25625bd14c91
#
_cell.length_a   1.000
_cell.length_b   1.000
_cell.length_c   1.000
_cell.angle_alpha   90.00
_cell.angle_beta   90.00
_cell.angle_gamma   90.00
#
_symmetry.space_group_name_H-M   'P 1'
#
loop_
_entity.id
_entity.type
_entity.pdbx_description
1 polymer ?
#
loop_
_entity_poly.entity_id
_entity_poly.type
_entity_poly.pdbx_seq_one_letter_code
_entity_poly.pdbx_strand_id
1 'polypeptide(L)'
;MKKPLSGVAAGVMLLVVGGSAAAADLPGKFSGVTIDAKLIGGQQYEKLYERIAEWEKATGAKVNVISKKNHFDLDKEIKSDIASNSITWCVGSNHSSFAPQYAGVYTDLSKLLPKSEIDAFVPSIIKSATLDGKLMMLPRAQFDVSALYYQKSLYTDEAKKKAYKEKYGVDLAPPDTWDEVARQAEFFANPPDFYGTQFAGKEEAINGRFYEMVIANGGKYLDEQGKPAFNSEAGVKALDWFVNLYKAKAVPAGTTNYLWDDLGQGFASGTVALNLDWPGWASFFNDPKSSKVAGNVGVKVAPKGSAGIRTGWSGFHGFSVTENCAHKDAAASLVWWLTNEDSQKLEAAAGPLPTRTAVWTWDLQQAENDPYKKEVLTAFQEEATHAFAVPQTPSWIEISNAVYPELQAAILGDKTSKQALDDAARKATQILKDAGAL
;
A
#
# COMPACT_ATOMS: atom_id res chain seq x y z
N MET A 1 11.76 42.26 -15.99
CA MET A 1 10.57 42.19 -15.14
C MET A 1 10.10 40.73 -15.13
N LYS A 2 10.46 39.97 -14.13
CA LYS A 2 10.05 38.54 -13.96
C LYS A 2 8.82 38.52 -13.08
N LYS A 3 7.71 37.91 -13.55
CA LYS A 3 6.52 37.65 -12.75
C LYS A 3 6.75 36.40 -11.90
N PRO A 4 6.33 36.37 -10.64
CA PRO A 4 6.38 35.15 -9.84
C PRO A 4 5.26 34.20 -10.22
N LEU A 5 5.56 32.92 -10.32
CA LEU A 5 4.60 31.82 -10.40
C LEU A 5 3.93 31.65 -9.04
N SER A 6 2.64 31.91 -8.99
CA SER A 6 1.78 31.66 -7.83
C SER A 6 1.49 30.16 -7.76
N GLY A 7 2.00 29.49 -6.73
CA GLY A 7 1.59 28.14 -6.38
C GLY A 7 0.13 28.14 -5.91
N VAL A 8 -0.72 27.42 -6.61
CA VAL A 8 -2.10 27.17 -6.19
C VAL A 8 -2.06 26.01 -5.20
N ALA A 9 -2.15 26.32 -3.92
CA ALA A 9 -2.49 25.35 -2.89
C ALA A 9 -3.95 24.95 -3.09
N ALA A 10 -4.20 23.75 -3.56
CA ALA A 10 -5.55 23.19 -3.64
C ALA A 10 -6.01 22.80 -2.23
N GLY A 11 -6.63 23.77 -1.53
CA GLY A 11 -7.37 23.47 -0.31
C GLY A 11 -8.59 22.62 -0.65
N VAL A 12 -8.65 21.42 -0.13
CA VAL A 12 -9.86 20.57 -0.18
C VAL A 12 -10.88 21.19 0.77
N MET A 13 -11.79 21.99 0.22
CA MET A 13 -12.94 22.52 0.94
C MET A 13 -14.03 21.44 0.93
N LEU A 14 -14.21 20.74 2.04
CA LEU A 14 -15.33 19.81 2.24
C LEU A 14 -16.63 20.61 2.31
N LEU A 15 -17.39 20.63 1.21
CA LEU A 15 -18.78 21.02 1.21
C LEU A 15 -19.62 19.85 1.75
N VAL A 16 -20.09 19.97 2.99
CA VAL A 16 -21.09 19.07 3.55
C VAL A 16 -22.43 19.38 2.87
N VAL A 17 -22.79 18.61 1.86
CA VAL A 17 -24.14 18.57 1.34
C VAL A 17 -24.80 17.35 1.95
N GLY A 18 -25.60 17.54 3.00
CA GLY A 18 -26.47 16.51 3.55
C GLY A 18 -27.57 16.14 2.56
N GLY A 19 -27.39 15.09 1.81
CA GLY A 19 -28.39 14.43 1.00
C GLY A 19 -28.46 12.97 1.43
N SER A 20 -29.59 12.51 1.96
CA SER A 20 -29.84 11.09 2.17
C SER A 20 -29.79 10.39 0.82
N ALA A 21 -28.70 9.71 0.51
CA ALA A 21 -28.65 8.79 -0.63
C ALA A 21 -29.54 7.60 -0.30
N ALA A 22 -30.62 7.41 -1.06
CA ALA A 22 -31.37 6.18 -1.06
C ALA A 22 -30.40 5.05 -1.45
N ALA A 23 -30.32 4.00 -0.63
CA ALA A 23 -29.48 2.85 -0.90
C ALA A 23 -29.86 2.23 -2.25
N ALA A 24 -28.87 2.01 -3.11
CA ALA A 24 -29.11 1.32 -4.38
C ALA A 24 -29.50 -0.13 -4.12
N ASP A 25 -30.60 -0.59 -4.72
CA ASP A 25 -31.09 -1.97 -4.65
C ASP A 25 -30.21 -2.90 -5.51
N LEU A 26 -28.98 -3.19 -5.05
CA LEU A 26 -28.07 -4.05 -5.82
C LEU A 26 -28.17 -5.56 -5.49
N PRO A 27 -28.48 -6.03 -4.28
CA PRO A 27 -28.58 -7.47 -4.09
C PRO A 27 -29.77 -8.05 -4.83
N GLY A 28 -29.55 -8.55 -6.04
CA GLY A 28 -30.52 -9.28 -6.82
C GLY A 28 -30.88 -10.66 -6.20
N LYS A 29 -31.75 -11.41 -6.88
CA LYS A 29 -31.99 -12.84 -6.59
C LYS A 29 -31.25 -13.69 -7.61
N PHE A 30 -30.27 -14.45 -7.15
CA PHE A 30 -29.36 -15.23 -7.99
C PHE A 30 -29.34 -16.72 -7.59
N SER A 31 -30.49 -17.27 -7.23
CA SER A 31 -30.60 -18.69 -6.82
C SER A 31 -30.05 -19.63 -7.88
N GLY A 32 -29.16 -20.54 -7.47
CA GLY A 32 -28.50 -21.50 -8.37
C GLY A 32 -27.27 -20.97 -9.08
N VAL A 33 -26.91 -19.69 -8.93
CA VAL A 33 -25.66 -19.12 -9.47
C VAL A 33 -24.51 -19.39 -8.50
N THR A 34 -23.38 -19.81 -9.04
CA THR A 34 -22.11 -19.90 -8.30
C THR A 34 -21.08 -18.94 -8.93
N ILE A 35 -20.45 -18.13 -8.10
CA ILE A 35 -19.40 -17.19 -8.48
C ILE A 35 -18.05 -17.76 -8.04
N ASP A 36 -17.22 -18.17 -8.98
CA ASP A 36 -15.83 -18.51 -8.70
C ASP A 36 -15.03 -17.23 -8.50
N ALA A 37 -14.29 -17.19 -7.38
CA ALA A 37 -13.53 -16.01 -6.97
C ALA A 37 -12.06 -16.37 -6.65
N LYS A 38 -11.14 -15.49 -7.08
CA LYS A 38 -9.74 -15.48 -6.69
C LYS A 38 -9.48 -14.28 -5.78
N LEU A 39 -9.17 -14.52 -4.51
CA LEU A 39 -9.09 -13.50 -3.49
C LEU A 39 -7.67 -13.37 -2.94
N ILE A 40 -7.28 -12.14 -2.58
CA ILE A 40 -6.05 -11.91 -1.82
C ILE A 40 -6.26 -12.44 -0.41
N GLY A 41 -5.33 -13.26 0.09
CA GLY A 41 -5.28 -13.75 1.46
C GLY A 41 -4.34 -12.94 2.33
N GLY A 42 -4.48 -13.09 3.62
CA GLY A 42 -3.73 -12.38 4.66
C GLY A 42 -4.65 -11.94 5.78
N GLN A 43 -4.10 -11.78 6.99
CA GLN A 43 -4.90 -11.53 8.20
C GLN A 43 -5.80 -10.29 8.09
N GLN A 44 -5.34 -9.25 7.41
CA GLN A 44 -6.10 -8.00 7.22
C GLN A 44 -7.29 -8.12 6.24
N TYR A 45 -7.47 -9.26 5.57
CA TYR A 45 -8.55 -9.46 4.59
C TYR A 45 -9.67 -10.35 5.11
N GLU A 46 -9.39 -11.22 6.08
CA GLU A 46 -10.33 -12.28 6.51
C GLU A 46 -11.65 -11.72 7.03
N LYS A 47 -11.60 -10.59 7.76
CA LYS A 47 -12.81 -9.98 8.34
C LYS A 47 -13.82 -9.52 7.28
N LEU A 48 -13.33 -9.00 6.15
CA LEU A 48 -14.19 -8.64 5.04
C LEU A 48 -14.86 -9.86 4.42
N TYR A 49 -14.13 -10.96 4.29
CA TYR A 49 -14.65 -12.15 3.61
C TYR A 49 -15.73 -12.90 4.42
N GLU A 50 -15.88 -12.63 5.72
CA GLU A 50 -17.02 -13.10 6.50
C GLU A 50 -18.36 -12.59 5.91
N ARG A 51 -18.38 -11.45 5.24
CA ARG A 51 -19.56 -10.88 4.59
C ARG A 51 -20.03 -11.64 3.34
N ILE A 52 -19.22 -12.52 2.80
CA ILE A 52 -19.60 -13.38 1.67
C ILE A 52 -20.81 -14.25 2.07
N ALA A 53 -20.80 -14.84 3.26
CA ALA A 53 -21.92 -15.67 3.74
C ALA A 53 -23.22 -14.85 3.91
N GLU A 54 -23.14 -13.58 4.25
CA GLU A 54 -24.29 -12.68 4.31
C GLU A 54 -24.86 -12.40 2.92
N TRP A 55 -23.99 -12.14 1.93
CA TRP A 55 -24.40 -11.96 0.53
C TRP A 55 -25.06 -13.21 -0.06
N GLU A 56 -24.48 -14.39 0.19
CA GLU A 56 -25.07 -15.67 -0.22
C GLU A 56 -26.49 -15.84 0.33
N LYS A 57 -26.68 -15.55 1.63
CA LYS A 57 -27.99 -15.61 2.27
C LYS A 57 -28.99 -14.60 1.67
N ALA A 58 -28.52 -13.39 1.36
CA ALA A 58 -29.37 -12.33 0.82
C ALA A 58 -29.81 -12.61 -0.63
N THR A 59 -28.95 -13.21 -1.43
CA THR A 59 -29.15 -13.37 -2.89
C THR A 59 -29.56 -14.78 -3.32
N GLY A 60 -29.24 -15.81 -2.52
CA GLY A 60 -29.42 -17.22 -2.88
C GLY A 60 -28.33 -17.77 -3.78
N ALA A 61 -27.32 -16.97 -4.14
CA ALA A 61 -26.13 -17.42 -4.86
C ALA A 61 -25.12 -18.10 -3.94
N LYS A 62 -24.04 -18.64 -4.54
CA LYS A 62 -22.89 -19.20 -3.85
C LYS A 62 -21.60 -18.55 -4.35
N VAL A 63 -20.61 -18.43 -3.46
CA VAL A 63 -19.25 -18.04 -3.83
C VAL A 63 -18.32 -19.22 -3.58
N ASN A 64 -17.61 -19.61 -4.62
CA ASN A 64 -16.58 -20.61 -4.55
C ASN A 64 -15.19 -19.92 -4.63
N VAL A 65 -14.51 -19.81 -3.49
CA VAL A 65 -13.17 -19.22 -3.44
C VAL A 65 -12.16 -20.27 -3.93
N ILE A 66 -11.84 -20.23 -5.21
CA ILE A 66 -10.95 -21.20 -5.89
C ILE A 66 -9.47 -20.94 -5.63
N SER A 67 -9.11 -19.72 -5.23
CA SER A 67 -7.75 -19.36 -4.82
C SER A 67 -7.78 -18.25 -3.78
N LYS A 68 -6.92 -18.39 -2.74
CA LYS A 68 -6.67 -17.35 -1.74
C LYS A 68 -5.18 -17.34 -1.39
N LYS A 69 -4.45 -16.33 -1.89
CA LYS A 69 -2.98 -16.21 -1.79
C LYS A 69 -2.59 -14.77 -1.48
N ASN A 70 -1.34 -14.54 -1.06
CA ASN A 70 -0.83 -13.17 -1.05
C ASN A 70 -0.91 -12.55 -2.46
N HIS A 71 -0.91 -11.24 -2.55
CA HIS A 71 -1.22 -10.57 -3.81
C HIS A 71 -0.19 -10.84 -4.93
N PHE A 72 1.10 -11.08 -4.60
CA PHE A 72 2.12 -11.41 -5.60
C PHE A 72 1.94 -12.80 -6.20
N ASP A 73 1.61 -13.79 -5.36
CA ASP A 73 1.37 -15.15 -5.84
C ASP A 73 0.02 -15.27 -6.55
N LEU A 74 -0.98 -14.46 -6.16
CA LEU A 74 -2.23 -14.34 -6.86
C LEU A 74 -2.02 -13.71 -8.26
N ASP A 75 -1.19 -12.68 -8.36
CA ASP A 75 -0.81 -12.04 -9.63
C ASP A 75 -0.16 -13.05 -10.59
N LYS A 76 0.79 -13.85 -10.11
CA LYS A 76 1.44 -14.92 -10.90
C LYS A 76 0.42 -15.94 -11.42
N GLU A 77 -0.54 -16.31 -10.57
CA GLU A 77 -1.61 -17.25 -10.95
C GLU A 77 -2.54 -16.64 -12.01
N ILE A 78 -2.97 -15.38 -11.85
CA ILE A 78 -3.80 -14.68 -12.84
C ILE A 78 -3.06 -14.57 -14.19
N LYS A 79 -1.77 -14.24 -14.18
CA LYS A 79 -0.94 -14.22 -15.41
C LYS A 79 -0.88 -15.58 -16.11
N SER A 80 -0.76 -16.65 -15.33
CA SER A 80 -0.79 -18.01 -15.87
C SER A 80 -2.12 -18.35 -16.52
N ASP A 81 -3.25 -17.95 -15.89
CA ASP A 81 -4.58 -18.15 -16.45
C ASP A 81 -4.76 -17.38 -17.78
N ILE A 82 -4.26 -16.15 -17.83
CA ILE A 82 -4.31 -15.32 -19.05
C ILE A 82 -3.48 -15.96 -20.16
N ALA A 83 -2.25 -16.37 -19.85
CA ALA A 83 -1.34 -16.97 -20.83
C ALA A 83 -1.86 -18.29 -21.40
N SER A 84 -2.59 -19.08 -20.58
CA SER A 84 -3.20 -20.35 -20.99
C SER A 84 -4.63 -20.21 -21.53
N ASN A 85 -5.17 -18.98 -21.59
CA ASN A 85 -6.55 -18.69 -21.94
C ASN A 85 -7.58 -19.49 -21.11
N SER A 86 -7.29 -19.64 -19.81
CA SER A 86 -8.09 -20.44 -18.86
C SER A 86 -8.80 -19.60 -17.81
N ILE A 87 -9.21 -18.37 -18.15
CA ILE A 87 -9.99 -17.51 -17.25
C ILE A 87 -11.42 -18.05 -17.15
N THR A 88 -11.69 -18.82 -16.10
CA THR A 88 -13.02 -19.43 -15.83
C THR A 88 -13.70 -18.81 -14.58
N TRP A 89 -13.01 -17.96 -13.86
CA TRP A 89 -13.50 -17.30 -12.67
C TRP A 89 -14.13 -15.94 -12.97
N CYS A 90 -15.00 -15.48 -12.08
CA CYS A 90 -15.78 -14.25 -12.25
C CYS A 90 -15.25 -13.05 -11.47
N VAL A 91 -14.82 -13.24 -10.21
CA VAL A 91 -14.38 -12.15 -9.34
C VAL A 91 -12.91 -12.33 -8.97
N GLY A 92 -12.12 -11.29 -9.12
CA GLY A 92 -10.73 -11.25 -8.69
C GLY A 92 -10.44 -10.08 -7.77
N SER A 93 -9.70 -10.33 -6.69
CA SER A 93 -9.03 -9.24 -5.98
C SER A 93 -7.96 -8.64 -6.87
N ASN A 94 -7.81 -7.32 -6.81
CA ASN A 94 -6.84 -6.59 -7.60
C ASN A 94 -6.22 -5.46 -6.79
N HIS A 95 -5.08 -4.95 -7.27
CA HIS A 95 -4.40 -3.78 -6.71
C HIS A 95 -4.13 -2.76 -7.82
N SER A 96 -4.16 -1.48 -7.48
CA SER A 96 -4.02 -0.39 -8.45
C SER A 96 -2.70 -0.41 -9.23
N SER A 97 -1.62 -0.96 -8.66
CA SER A 97 -0.35 -1.11 -9.38
C SER A 97 -0.36 -2.28 -10.40
N PHE A 98 -1.25 -3.25 -10.21
CA PHE A 98 -1.37 -4.41 -11.11
C PHE A 98 -2.45 -4.22 -12.17
N ALA A 99 -3.49 -3.43 -11.88
CA ALA A 99 -4.63 -3.23 -12.76
C ALA A 99 -4.27 -2.87 -14.21
N PRO A 100 -3.25 -2.02 -14.49
CA PRO A 100 -2.91 -1.67 -15.87
C PRO A 100 -2.54 -2.85 -16.77
N GLN A 101 -1.94 -3.92 -16.23
CA GLN A 101 -1.55 -5.10 -17.01
C GLN A 101 -2.75 -5.99 -17.40
N TYR A 102 -3.93 -5.77 -16.77
CA TYR A 102 -5.13 -6.59 -16.96
C TYR A 102 -6.26 -5.87 -17.69
N ALA A 103 -5.99 -4.77 -18.37
CA ALA A 103 -7.01 -3.95 -19.04
C ALA A 103 -7.93 -4.73 -20.00
N GLY A 104 -7.44 -5.80 -20.61
CA GLY A 104 -8.22 -6.66 -21.49
C GLY A 104 -8.98 -7.80 -20.79
N VAL A 105 -8.75 -8.02 -19.51
CA VAL A 105 -9.31 -9.16 -18.75
C VAL A 105 -10.59 -8.78 -18.03
N TYR A 106 -10.67 -7.54 -17.53
CA TYR A 106 -11.76 -7.10 -16.68
C TYR A 106 -12.80 -6.28 -17.44
N THR A 107 -14.06 -6.46 -17.08
CA THR A 107 -15.17 -5.69 -17.61
C THR A 107 -15.24 -4.30 -16.97
N ASP A 108 -15.90 -3.38 -17.67
CA ASP A 108 -16.16 -2.04 -17.18
C ASP A 108 -17.30 -2.05 -16.15
N LEU A 109 -16.95 -1.94 -14.88
CA LEU A 109 -17.90 -1.92 -13.76
C LEU A 109 -18.86 -0.72 -13.80
N SER A 110 -18.53 0.36 -14.49
CA SER A 110 -19.44 1.51 -14.64
C SER A 110 -20.71 1.18 -15.43
N LYS A 111 -20.70 0.08 -16.20
CA LYS A 111 -21.87 -0.43 -16.93
C LYS A 111 -22.75 -1.37 -16.12
N LEU A 112 -22.24 -1.86 -14.97
CA LEU A 112 -22.90 -2.85 -14.13
C LEU A 112 -23.40 -2.27 -12.81
N LEU A 113 -22.87 -1.11 -12.40
CA LEU A 113 -23.17 -0.48 -11.12
C LEU A 113 -23.87 0.86 -11.31
N PRO A 114 -24.79 1.23 -10.41
CA PRO A 114 -25.40 2.55 -10.41
C PRO A 114 -24.35 3.64 -10.25
N LYS A 115 -24.48 4.72 -11.01
CA LYS A 115 -23.57 5.85 -10.93
C LYS A 115 -23.47 6.43 -9.50
N SER A 116 -24.57 6.46 -8.74
CA SER A 116 -24.59 6.92 -7.34
C SER A 116 -23.65 6.12 -6.44
N GLU A 117 -23.53 4.81 -6.68
CA GLU A 117 -22.62 3.96 -5.92
C GLU A 117 -21.15 4.21 -6.27
N ILE A 118 -20.86 4.56 -7.52
CA ILE A 118 -19.51 4.94 -7.95
C ILE A 118 -19.15 6.33 -7.41
N ASP A 119 -20.07 7.28 -7.47
CA ASP A 119 -19.89 8.65 -6.97
C ASP A 119 -19.74 8.73 -5.43
N ALA A 120 -20.10 7.68 -4.70
CA ALA A 120 -19.92 7.59 -3.24
C ALA A 120 -18.45 7.43 -2.81
N PHE A 121 -17.58 7.04 -3.73
CA PHE A 121 -16.15 6.90 -3.47
C PHE A 121 -15.41 8.26 -3.58
N VAL A 122 -14.23 8.33 -2.99
CA VAL A 122 -13.32 9.46 -3.15
C VAL A 122 -12.95 9.60 -4.64
N PRO A 123 -13.17 10.78 -5.27
CA PRO A 123 -13.04 10.93 -6.72
C PRO A 123 -11.66 10.60 -7.28
N SER A 124 -10.57 10.92 -6.55
CA SER A 124 -9.21 10.61 -6.98
C SER A 124 -8.94 9.11 -7.04
N ILE A 125 -9.55 8.34 -6.13
CA ILE A 125 -9.42 6.87 -6.09
C ILE A 125 -10.16 6.24 -7.28
N ILE A 126 -11.41 6.67 -7.57
CA ILE A 126 -12.15 6.21 -8.75
C ILE A 126 -11.42 6.58 -10.05
N LYS A 127 -10.85 7.79 -10.10
CA LYS A 127 -10.02 8.18 -11.26
C LYS A 127 -8.85 7.21 -11.46
N SER A 128 -8.17 6.80 -10.38
CA SER A 128 -7.06 5.84 -10.45
C SER A 128 -7.52 4.39 -10.69
N ALA A 129 -8.78 4.05 -10.36
CA ALA A 129 -9.40 2.76 -10.67
C ALA A 129 -9.91 2.67 -12.12
N THR A 130 -9.89 3.80 -12.85
CA THR A 130 -10.39 3.91 -14.21
C THR A 130 -9.22 3.96 -15.20
N LEU A 131 -9.15 3.00 -16.09
CA LEU A 131 -8.13 2.90 -17.12
C LEU A 131 -8.79 2.94 -18.48
N ASP A 132 -8.32 3.79 -19.40
CA ASP A 132 -8.88 3.98 -20.73
C ASP A 132 -10.42 4.17 -20.75
N GLY A 133 -10.93 4.90 -19.73
CA GLY A 133 -12.35 5.17 -19.56
C GLY A 133 -13.18 4.04 -19.00
N LYS A 134 -12.59 2.89 -18.63
CA LYS A 134 -13.24 1.75 -18.00
C LYS A 134 -12.95 1.70 -16.52
N LEU A 135 -13.96 1.58 -15.67
CA LEU A 135 -13.79 1.33 -14.25
C LEU A 135 -13.38 -0.14 -14.05
N MET A 136 -12.08 -0.38 -13.87
CA MET A 136 -11.48 -1.71 -13.85
C MET A 136 -11.70 -2.46 -12.55
N MET A 137 -11.86 -1.75 -11.45
CA MET A 137 -12.11 -2.33 -10.14
C MET A 137 -12.90 -1.38 -9.25
N LEU A 138 -13.62 -1.94 -8.28
CA LEU A 138 -14.28 -1.18 -7.23
C LEU A 138 -13.44 -1.25 -5.96
N PRO A 139 -12.98 -0.10 -5.43
CA PRO A 139 -12.06 -0.07 -4.29
C PRO A 139 -12.72 -0.56 -2.99
N ARG A 140 -12.01 -1.37 -2.20
CA ARG A 140 -12.38 -1.70 -0.82
C ARG A 140 -11.84 -0.63 0.13
N ALA A 141 -12.14 -0.71 1.42
CA ALA A 141 -11.54 0.14 2.44
C ALA A 141 -10.07 -0.27 2.64
N GLN A 142 -9.24 0.11 1.71
CA GLN A 142 -7.79 -0.04 1.78
C GLN A 142 -7.14 0.93 0.80
N PHE A 143 -7.14 2.22 1.20
CA PHE A 143 -6.23 3.19 0.60
C PHE A 143 -4.88 3.02 1.28
N ASP A 144 -3.92 2.52 0.53
CA ASP A 144 -2.59 2.22 1.03
C ASP A 144 -1.69 3.45 0.89
N VAL A 145 -1.21 3.93 2.01
CA VAL A 145 -0.12 4.89 2.17
C VAL A 145 0.60 4.52 3.46
N SER A 146 1.90 4.60 3.52
CA SER A 146 2.64 4.12 4.68
C SER A 146 2.99 5.25 5.65
N ALA A 147 2.90 4.97 6.95
CA ALA A 147 3.33 5.86 8.00
C ALA A 147 4.37 5.17 8.89
N LEU A 148 5.10 5.97 9.66
CA LEU A 148 6.12 5.47 10.58
C LEU A 148 5.49 5.11 11.91
N TYR A 149 5.48 3.82 12.24
CA TYR A 149 5.18 3.30 13.57
C TYR A 149 6.46 3.22 14.41
N TYR A 150 6.36 3.52 15.69
CA TYR A 150 7.50 3.47 16.62
C TYR A 150 7.08 3.05 18.01
N GLN A 151 8.01 2.48 18.79
CA GLN A 151 7.77 2.16 20.19
C GLN A 151 7.97 3.41 21.07
N LYS A 152 6.90 3.93 21.67
CA LYS A 152 6.90 5.17 22.51
C LYS A 152 7.88 5.10 23.68
N SER A 153 8.02 3.94 24.31
CA SER A 153 8.90 3.73 25.45
C SER A 153 10.37 4.02 25.15
N LEU A 154 10.82 3.84 23.90
CA LEU A 154 12.20 4.16 23.50
C LEU A 154 12.51 5.66 23.60
N TYR A 155 11.48 6.51 23.42
CA TYR A 155 11.58 7.97 23.41
C TYR A 155 11.25 8.61 24.76
N THR A 156 10.75 7.83 25.71
CA THR A 156 10.51 8.26 27.08
C THR A 156 11.56 7.75 28.07
N ASP A 157 12.48 6.90 27.62
CA ASP A 157 13.60 6.37 28.42
C ASP A 157 14.71 7.42 28.56
N GLU A 158 14.85 7.98 29.75
CA GLU A 158 15.84 9.04 30.04
C GLU A 158 17.28 8.58 29.83
N ALA A 159 17.60 7.31 30.09
CA ALA A 159 18.94 6.78 29.85
C ALA A 159 19.27 6.73 28.35
N LYS A 160 18.31 6.31 27.51
CA LYS A 160 18.46 6.32 26.06
C LYS A 160 18.55 7.74 25.49
N LYS A 161 17.72 8.67 25.98
CA LYS A 161 17.80 10.09 25.60
C LYS A 161 19.17 10.67 25.87
N LYS A 162 19.70 10.43 27.07
CA LYS A 162 21.03 10.89 27.48
C LYS A 162 22.12 10.29 26.61
N ALA A 163 22.13 8.96 26.42
CA ALA A 163 23.11 8.27 25.63
C ALA A 163 23.08 8.71 24.14
N TYR A 164 21.87 8.91 23.59
CA TYR A 164 21.72 9.38 22.22
C TYR A 164 22.28 10.82 22.04
N LYS A 165 21.96 11.71 22.99
CA LYS A 165 22.46 13.09 22.99
C LYS A 165 23.98 13.15 23.15
N GLU A 166 24.55 12.32 24.04
CA GLU A 166 26.00 12.19 24.21
C GLU A 166 26.69 11.69 22.93
N LYS A 167 26.07 10.72 22.23
CA LYS A 167 26.63 10.11 21.02
C LYS A 167 26.52 11.00 19.78
N TYR A 168 25.38 11.70 19.60
CA TYR A 168 25.06 12.39 18.35
C TYR A 168 24.90 13.91 18.48
N GLY A 169 24.92 14.47 19.69
CA GLY A 169 24.79 15.91 19.93
C GLY A 169 23.40 16.50 19.76
N VAL A 170 22.38 15.66 19.52
CA VAL A 170 20.99 16.04 19.30
C VAL A 170 20.05 15.26 20.23
N ASP A 171 18.88 15.82 20.50
CA ASP A 171 17.88 15.13 21.33
C ASP A 171 17.24 13.94 20.59
N LEU A 172 16.91 12.88 21.35
CA LEU A 172 16.19 11.73 20.85
C LEU A 172 14.69 12.05 20.77
N ALA A 173 14.16 12.15 19.56
CA ALA A 173 12.75 12.33 19.27
C ALA A 173 12.34 11.41 18.10
N PRO A 174 11.05 11.06 17.92
CA PRO A 174 10.60 10.29 16.76
C PRO A 174 11.07 10.92 15.44
N PRO A 175 11.71 10.15 14.54
CA PRO A 175 12.45 10.70 13.40
C PRO A 175 11.52 11.36 12.37
N ASP A 176 12.03 12.40 11.69
CA ASP A 176 11.34 13.14 10.64
C ASP A 176 11.99 12.97 9.26
N THR A 177 13.21 12.43 9.23
CA THR A 177 13.97 12.18 8.00
C THR A 177 14.45 10.73 7.91
N TRP A 178 14.68 10.24 6.69
CA TRP A 178 15.26 8.91 6.47
C TRP A 178 16.66 8.76 7.09
N ASP A 179 17.43 9.85 7.12
CA ASP A 179 18.75 9.86 7.76
C ASP A 179 18.63 9.72 9.28
N GLU A 180 17.59 10.30 9.89
CA GLU A 180 17.29 10.11 11.32
C GLU A 180 16.79 8.69 11.61
N VAL A 181 15.95 8.10 10.74
CA VAL A 181 15.54 6.70 10.87
C VAL A 181 16.75 5.79 10.88
N ALA A 182 17.68 5.95 9.92
CA ALA A 182 18.90 5.13 9.87
C ALA A 182 19.75 5.28 11.13
N ARG A 183 20.03 6.52 11.53
CA ARG A 183 20.82 6.81 12.74
C ARG A 183 20.20 6.24 14.01
N GLN A 184 18.88 6.36 14.16
CA GLN A 184 18.17 5.80 15.32
C GLN A 184 18.07 4.27 15.24
N ALA A 185 17.91 3.71 14.06
CA ALA A 185 17.92 2.27 13.85
C ALA A 185 19.26 1.65 14.29
N GLU A 186 20.39 2.26 13.92
CA GLU A 186 21.71 1.84 14.40
C GLU A 186 21.90 2.02 15.90
N PHE A 187 21.32 3.08 16.48
CA PHE A 187 21.40 3.33 17.91
C PHE A 187 20.60 2.33 18.74
N PHE A 188 19.40 1.94 18.28
CA PHE A 188 18.53 1.02 19.01
C PHE A 188 18.92 -0.45 18.82
N ALA A 189 19.59 -0.78 17.72
CA ALA A 189 19.89 -2.17 17.38
C ALA A 189 20.76 -2.87 18.41
N ASN A 190 20.34 -4.07 18.81
CA ASN A 190 21.07 -5.02 19.64
C ASN A 190 20.85 -6.45 19.10
N PRO A 191 21.37 -6.75 17.90
CA PRO A 191 21.13 -8.04 17.25
C PRO A 191 21.74 -9.22 18.04
N PRO A 192 21.12 -10.42 18.04
CA PRO A 192 19.90 -10.76 17.29
C PRO A 192 18.58 -10.45 18.03
N ASP A 193 18.59 -9.91 19.22
CA ASP A 193 17.43 -9.80 20.10
C ASP A 193 16.52 -8.61 19.76
N PHE A 194 17.10 -7.52 19.23
CA PHE A 194 16.38 -6.29 18.92
C PHE A 194 16.97 -5.56 17.70
N TYR A 195 16.11 -5.11 16.81
CA TYR A 195 16.49 -4.40 15.59
C TYR A 195 15.95 -2.97 15.59
N GLY A 196 16.71 -2.07 14.97
CA GLY A 196 16.32 -0.68 14.91
C GLY A 196 15.20 -0.40 13.93
N THR A 197 15.19 -1.09 12.79
CA THR A 197 14.10 -1.04 11.80
C THR A 197 14.07 -2.34 10.98
N GLN A 198 13.21 -2.38 9.96
CA GLN A 198 13.10 -3.46 9.00
C GLN A 198 12.54 -2.94 7.67
N PHE A 199 12.59 -3.75 6.62
CA PHE A 199 11.96 -3.43 5.33
C PHE A 199 11.56 -4.71 4.59
N ALA A 200 10.51 -4.63 3.77
CA ALA A 200 10.12 -5.71 2.87
C ALA A 200 11.07 -5.71 1.67
N GLY A 201 11.98 -6.68 1.65
CA GLY A 201 13.14 -6.70 0.75
C GLY A 201 12.93 -7.48 -0.54
N LYS A 202 11.67 -7.84 -0.91
CA LYS A 202 11.38 -8.72 -2.02
C LYS A 202 10.30 -8.13 -2.94
N GLU A 203 10.39 -8.45 -4.24
CA GLU A 203 9.39 -8.13 -5.28
C GLU A 203 9.07 -6.63 -5.37
N GLU A 204 7.84 -6.25 -5.71
CA GLU A 204 7.43 -4.84 -5.77
C GLU A 204 7.58 -4.13 -4.42
N ALA A 205 7.53 -4.86 -3.30
CA ALA A 205 7.59 -4.26 -1.97
C ALA A 205 8.88 -3.46 -1.75
N ILE A 206 10.04 -4.01 -2.11
CA ILE A 206 11.29 -3.23 -2.03
C ILE A 206 11.38 -2.18 -3.13
N ASN A 207 10.92 -2.49 -4.34
CA ASN A 207 10.99 -1.54 -5.46
C ASN A 207 10.10 -0.31 -5.21
N GLY A 208 8.91 -0.48 -4.65
CA GLY A 208 8.03 0.63 -4.27
C GLY A 208 8.63 1.50 -3.16
N ARG A 209 9.24 0.90 -2.14
CA ARG A 209 9.94 1.64 -1.08
C ARG A 209 11.17 2.38 -1.62
N PHE A 210 11.93 1.75 -2.50
CA PHE A 210 13.04 2.38 -3.19
C PHE A 210 12.56 3.56 -4.05
N TYR A 211 11.46 3.37 -4.81
CA TYR A 211 10.82 4.41 -5.61
C TYR A 211 10.44 5.64 -4.77
N GLU A 212 9.79 5.41 -3.62
CA GLU A 212 9.44 6.46 -2.67
C GLU A 212 10.67 7.26 -2.22
N MET A 213 11.74 6.57 -1.84
CA MET A 213 12.95 7.22 -1.37
C MET A 213 13.72 7.95 -2.49
N VAL A 214 13.67 7.48 -3.73
CA VAL A 214 14.23 8.19 -4.89
C VAL A 214 13.58 9.57 -5.04
N ILE A 215 12.25 9.63 -4.97
CA ILE A 215 11.50 10.90 -5.08
C ILE A 215 11.78 11.77 -3.85
N ALA A 216 11.77 11.22 -2.65
CA ALA A 216 12.07 11.95 -1.42
C ALA A 216 13.46 12.61 -1.44
N ASN A 217 14.42 11.99 -2.14
CA ASN A 217 15.76 12.51 -2.36
C ASN A 217 15.87 13.47 -3.58
N GLY A 218 14.73 13.84 -4.21
CA GLY A 218 14.71 14.78 -5.34
C GLY A 218 14.99 14.15 -6.71
N GLY A 219 15.03 12.81 -6.79
CA GLY A 219 15.19 12.06 -8.05
C GLY A 219 13.87 11.78 -8.75
N LYS A 220 13.98 11.05 -9.88
CA LYS A 220 12.86 10.53 -10.66
C LYS A 220 13.08 9.04 -10.89
N TYR A 221 11.98 8.28 -10.90
CA TYR A 221 12.06 6.87 -11.27
C TYR A 221 12.10 6.68 -12.78
N LEU A 222 11.21 7.37 -13.48
CA LEU A 222 11.25 7.56 -14.94
C LEU A 222 11.37 9.05 -15.23
N ASP A 223 12.02 9.41 -16.34
CA ASP A 223 12.09 10.79 -16.84
C ASP A 223 10.80 11.17 -17.61
N GLU A 224 10.76 12.39 -18.17
CA GLU A 224 9.63 12.90 -18.94
C GLU A 224 9.40 12.13 -20.26
N GLN A 225 10.38 11.38 -20.72
CA GLN A 225 10.31 10.52 -21.90
C GLN A 225 9.97 9.06 -21.54
N GLY A 226 9.68 8.78 -20.26
CA GLY A 226 9.39 7.45 -19.75
C GLY A 226 10.60 6.53 -19.59
N LYS A 227 11.82 7.04 -19.71
CA LYS A 227 13.05 6.25 -19.53
C LYS A 227 13.41 6.13 -18.06
N PRO A 228 14.01 4.99 -17.64
CA PRO A 228 14.55 4.83 -16.29
C PRO A 228 15.54 5.93 -15.92
N ALA A 229 15.32 6.61 -14.80
CA ALA A 229 16.13 7.70 -14.26
C ALA A 229 16.55 7.48 -12.80
N PHE A 230 16.16 6.35 -12.22
CA PHE A 230 16.40 6.01 -10.82
C PHE A 230 17.88 5.65 -10.50
N ASN A 231 18.74 5.50 -11.50
CA ASN A 231 20.18 5.29 -11.32
C ASN A 231 20.99 6.59 -11.12
N SER A 232 20.31 7.67 -10.77
CA SER A 232 20.85 8.97 -10.40
C SER A 232 21.50 8.96 -9.00
N GLU A 233 22.15 10.06 -8.60
CA GLU A 233 22.69 10.24 -7.24
C GLU A 233 21.60 10.07 -6.16
N ALA A 234 20.38 10.58 -6.42
CA ALA A 234 19.23 10.40 -5.53
C ALA A 234 18.84 8.92 -5.37
N GLY A 235 18.93 8.14 -6.45
CA GLY A 235 18.70 6.70 -6.41
C GLY A 235 19.81 5.95 -5.69
N VAL A 236 21.07 6.31 -5.92
CA VAL A 236 22.21 5.72 -5.20
C VAL A 236 22.05 5.98 -3.69
N LYS A 237 21.73 7.21 -3.29
CA LYS A 237 21.47 7.54 -1.88
C LYS A 237 20.30 6.73 -1.29
N ALA A 238 19.23 6.53 -2.07
CA ALA A 238 18.11 5.72 -1.64
C ALA A 238 18.52 4.25 -1.41
N LEU A 239 19.28 3.65 -2.33
CA LEU A 239 19.74 2.27 -2.18
C LEU A 239 20.79 2.12 -1.08
N ASP A 240 21.68 3.08 -0.92
CA ASP A 240 22.70 3.08 0.15
C ASP A 240 22.06 3.07 1.55
N TRP A 241 20.88 3.63 1.72
CA TRP A 241 20.15 3.58 2.98
C TRP A 241 19.85 2.11 3.40
N PHE A 242 19.35 1.28 2.48
CA PHE A 242 19.10 -0.15 2.74
C PHE A 242 20.41 -0.92 2.95
N VAL A 243 21.40 -0.66 2.11
CA VAL A 243 22.74 -1.30 2.18
C VAL A 243 23.40 -1.04 3.53
N ASN A 244 23.40 0.21 3.98
CA ASN A 244 24.06 0.61 5.24
C ASN A 244 23.35 0.01 6.46
N LEU A 245 22.03 0.01 6.50
CA LEU A 245 21.27 -0.64 7.59
C LEU A 245 21.52 -2.14 7.68
N TYR A 246 21.60 -2.82 6.53
CA TYR A 246 21.91 -4.25 6.49
C TYR A 246 23.33 -4.54 6.96
N LYS A 247 24.33 -3.79 6.50
CA LYS A 247 25.73 -3.89 6.94
C LYS A 247 25.89 -3.60 8.44
N ALA A 248 25.17 -2.59 8.97
CA ALA A 248 25.17 -2.24 10.38
C ALA A 248 24.43 -3.27 11.25
N LYS A 249 23.78 -4.28 10.65
CA LYS A 249 22.91 -5.24 11.33
C LYS A 249 21.78 -4.57 12.12
N ALA A 250 21.37 -3.38 11.68
CA ALA A 250 20.26 -2.64 12.27
C ALA A 250 18.89 -3.16 11.84
N VAL A 251 18.86 -4.11 10.90
CA VAL A 251 17.69 -4.83 10.39
C VAL A 251 17.87 -6.34 10.53
N PRO A 252 16.78 -7.13 10.59
CA PRO A 252 16.86 -8.59 10.59
C PRO A 252 17.61 -9.13 9.36
N ALA A 253 18.43 -10.18 9.54
CA ALA A 253 19.19 -10.77 8.44
C ALA A 253 18.28 -11.32 7.31
N GLY A 254 17.05 -11.75 7.64
CA GLY A 254 16.05 -12.24 6.69
C GLY A 254 15.29 -11.13 5.92
N THR A 255 15.53 -9.87 6.22
CA THR A 255 14.75 -8.73 5.69
C THR A 255 14.70 -8.67 4.16
N THR A 256 15.73 -9.17 3.46
CA THR A 256 15.76 -9.26 1.98
C THR A 256 14.70 -10.20 1.40
N ASN A 257 14.13 -11.10 2.22
CA ASN A 257 13.07 -12.04 1.84
C ASN A 257 11.70 -11.67 2.41
N TYR A 258 11.61 -10.61 3.22
CA TYR A 258 10.36 -10.19 3.86
C TYR A 258 9.40 -9.60 2.84
N LEU A 259 8.12 -9.87 3.09
CA LEU A 259 6.96 -9.17 2.54
C LEU A 259 6.22 -8.42 3.66
N TRP A 260 5.03 -7.91 3.38
CA TRP A 260 4.29 -7.03 4.31
C TRP A 260 3.89 -7.71 5.62
N ASP A 261 3.47 -8.99 5.57
CA ASP A 261 3.08 -9.73 6.78
C ASP A 261 4.28 -9.96 7.72
N ASP A 262 5.48 -10.14 7.17
CA ASP A 262 6.70 -10.27 7.97
C ASP A 262 7.02 -8.99 8.74
N LEU A 263 6.78 -7.81 8.12
CA LEU A 263 6.96 -6.51 8.78
C LEU A 263 5.96 -6.32 9.92
N GLY A 264 4.67 -6.54 9.64
CA GLY A 264 3.62 -6.42 10.66
C GLY A 264 3.89 -7.33 11.86
N GLN A 265 4.19 -8.61 11.61
CA GLN A 265 4.50 -9.57 12.68
C GLN A 265 5.80 -9.21 13.41
N GLY A 266 6.84 -8.77 12.70
CA GLY A 266 8.12 -8.36 13.27
C GLY A 266 7.96 -7.19 14.26
N PHE A 267 7.22 -6.14 13.90
CA PHE A 267 6.96 -5.02 14.79
C PHE A 267 6.06 -5.42 15.97
N ALA A 268 4.99 -6.16 15.72
CA ALA A 268 4.08 -6.65 16.76
C ALA A 268 4.77 -7.58 17.78
N SER A 269 5.83 -8.29 17.38
CA SER A 269 6.63 -9.13 18.28
C SER A 269 7.41 -8.31 19.34
N GLY A 270 7.52 -7.00 19.16
CA GLY A 270 8.24 -6.09 20.04
C GLY A 270 9.76 -6.08 19.84
N THR A 271 10.26 -6.74 18.80
CA THR A 271 11.71 -6.86 18.54
C THR A 271 12.25 -5.81 17.56
N VAL A 272 11.40 -4.87 17.10
CA VAL A 272 11.76 -3.81 16.14
C VAL A 272 11.35 -2.45 16.68
N ALA A 273 12.27 -1.48 16.66
CA ALA A 273 12.03 -0.13 17.21
C ALA A 273 11.13 0.74 16.32
N LEU A 274 11.42 0.76 15.03
CA LEU A 274 10.82 1.60 14.00
C LEU A 274 10.31 0.73 12.84
N ASN A 275 9.08 0.97 12.38
CA ASN A 275 8.48 0.23 11.28
C ASN A 275 7.69 1.15 10.36
N LEU A 276 8.04 1.22 9.09
CA LEU A 276 7.24 1.93 8.10
C LEU A 276 6.24 0.95 7.48
N ASP A 277 4.95 1.17 7.72
CA ASP A 277 3.91 0.20 7.37
C ASP A 277 2.56 0.85 7.06
N TRP A 278 1.61 0.04 6.64
CA TRP A 278 0.30 0.39 6.14
C TRP A 278 -0.72 0.61 7.27
N PRO A 279 -1.80 1.37 7.04
CA PRO A 279 -2.83 1.65 8.05
C PRO A 279 -3.54 0.40 8.57
N GLY A 280 -3.66 -0.65 7.75
CA GLY A 280 -4.32 -1.90 8.13
C GLY A 280 -3.68 -2.63 9.32
N TRP A 281 -2.44 -2.30 9.67
CA TRP A 281 -1.75 -2.86 10.83
C TRP A 281 -2.02 -2.13 12.15
N ALA A 282 -2.56 -0.91 12.10
CA ALA A 282 -2.68 -0.06 13.29
C ALA A 282 -3.43 -0.74 14.44
N SER A 283 -4.61 -1.30 14.17
CA SER A 283 -5.40 -2.00 15.19
C SER A 283 -4.71 -3.26 15.70
N PHE A 284 -4.04 -4.01 14.81
CA PHE A 284 -3.28 -5.21 15.18
C PHE A 284 -2.12 -4.87 16.13
N PHE A 285 -1.39 -3.78 15.85
CA PHE A 285 -0.31 -3.34 16.72
C PHE A 285 -0.77 -2.91 18.10
N ASN A 286 -2.01 -2.44 18.24
CA ASN A 286 -2.55 -1.99 19.51
C ASN A 286 -3.43 -3.04 20.24
N ASP A 287 -3.62 -4.21 19.66
CA ASP A 287 -4.37 -5.32 20.30
C ASP A 287 -3.44 -6.14 21.22
N PRO A 288 -3.67 -6.14 22.56
CA PRO A 288 -2.82 -6.89 23.49
C PRO A 288 -2.88 -8.41 23.34
N LYS A 289 -3.84 -8.95 22.58
CA LYS A 289 -3.93 -10.38 22.27
C LYS A 289 -2.99 -10.79 21.13
N SER A 290 -2.65 -9.84 20.26
CA SER A 290 -1.91 -10.08 19.03
C SER A 290 -0.53 -9.42 19.01
N SER A 291 -0.29 -8.41 19.86
CA SER A 291 0.89 -7.56 19.81
C SER A 291 1.51 -7.32 21.18
N LYS A 292 2.83 -7.51 21.27
CA LYS A 292 3.62 -7.19 22.49
C LYS A 292 3.89 -5.68 22.64
N VAL A 293 3.65 -4.90 21.58
CA VAL A 293 3.80 -3.43 21.61
C VAL A 293 2.49 -2.70 21.90
N ALA A 294 1.39 -3.42 22.15
CA ALA A 294 0.09 -2.82 22.42
C ALA A 294 0.17 -1.81 23.57
N GLY A 295 -0.45 -0.63 23.38
CA GLY A 295 -0.36 0.51 24.32
C GLY A 295 0.96 1.31 24.26
N ASN A 296 1.96 0.83 23.51
CA ASN A 296 3.29 1.44 23.36
C ASN A 296 3.57 1.94 21.93
N VAL A 297 2.57 2.00 21.08
CA VAL A 297 2.72 2.36 19.67
C VAL A 297 2.47 3.85 19.45
N GLY A 298 3.42 4.52 18.81
CA GLY A 298 3.25 5.86 18.25
C GLY A 298 3.21 5.78 16.73
N VAL A 299 2.51 6.73 16.10
CA VAL A 299 2.39 6.82 14.64
C VAL A 299 2.74 8.24 14.19
N LYS A 300 3.52 8.34 13.13
CA LYS A 300 3.94 9.60 12.53
C LYS A 300 3.95 9.46 11.01
N VAL A 301 3.80 10.57 10.30
CA VAL A 301 3.97 10.63 8.84
C VAL A 301 5.30 10.03 8.41
N ALA A 302 5.37 9.52 7.18
CA ALA A 302 6.59 8.96 6.60
C ALA A 302 7.74 9.99 6.60
N PRO A 303 9.01 9.55 6.71
CA PRO A 303 10.16 10.46 6.80
C PRO A 303 10.40 11.24 5.50
N LYS A 304 10.97 12.45 5.63
CA LYS A 304 11.48 13.24 4.50
C LYS A 304 12.82 12.69 3.99
N GLY A 305 13.04 12.80 2.70
CA GLY A 305 14.35 12.58 2.09
C GLY A 305 15.28 13.78 2.19
N SER A 306 16.48 13.65 1.61
CA SER A 306 17.51 14.70 1.64
C SER A 306 17.14 15.97 0.86
N ALA A 307 16.16 15.89 -0.05
CA ALA A 307 15.62 17.08 -0.72
C ALA A 307 14.56 17.81 0.12
N GLY A 308 14.29 17.37 1.36
CA GLY A 308 13.23 17.93 2.20
C GLY A 308 11.81 17.54 1.74
N ILE A 309 11.71 16.63 0.79
CA ILE A 309 10.44 16.16 0.23
C ILE A 309 9.94 15.00 1.07
N ARG A 310 8.67 15.06 1.49
CA ARG A 310 7.93 13.93 2.05
C ARG A 310 7.16 13.27 0.93
N THR A 311 7.19 11.96 0.88
CA THR A 311 6.50 11.19 -0.14
C THR A 311 5.94 9.91 0.47
N GLY A 312 4.75 9.53 0.05
CA GLY A 312 4.14 8.25 0.36
C GLY A 312 3.81 7.51 -0.92
N TRP A 313 4.43 6.35 -1.13
CA TRP A 313 3.94 5.44 -2.16
C TRP A 313 2.53 5.02 -1.80
N SER A 314 1.61 5.14 -2.76
CA SER A 314 0.20 4.87 -2.53
C SER A 314 -0.39 3.94 -3.59
N GLY A 315 -1.37 3.19 -3.14
CA GLY A 315 -2.22 2.35 -3.97
C GLY A 315 -3.55 2.11 -3.28
N PHE A 316 -4.31 1.20 -3.80
CA PHE A 316 -5.52 0.70 -3.16
C PHE A 316 -5.85 -0.70 -3.68
N HIS A 317 -6.49 -1.46 -2.83
CA HIS A 317 -7.05 -2.76 -3.17
C HIS A 317 -8.51 -2.64 -3.56
N GLY A 318 -8.97 -3.58 -4.39
CA GLY A 318 -10.35 -3.65 -4.81
C GLY A 318 -10.68 -4.98 -5.47
N PHE A 319 -11.86 -5.05 -6.05
CA PHE A 319 -12.36 -6.24 -6.73
C PHE A 319 -12.76 -5.90 -8.15
N SER A 320 -12.43 -6.81 -9.06
CA SER A 320 -12.71 -6.73 -10.50
C SER A 320 -13.61 -7.89 -10.92
N VAL A 321 -14.38 -7.69 -11.98
CA VAL A 321 -15.20 -8.74 -12.63
C VAL A 321 -14.59 -9.06 -13.99
N THR A 322 -14.41 -10.35 -14.30
CA THR A 322 -13.82 -10.76 -15.57
C THR A 322 -14.80 -10.61 -16.74
N GLU A 323 -14.26 -10.30 -17.91
CA GLU A 323 -15.06 -10.18 -19.14
C GLU A 323 -15.72 -11.49 -19.52
N ASN A 324 -15.11 -12.63 -19.20
CA ASN A 324 -15.61 -13.97 -19.49
C ASN A 324 -16.67 -14.47 -18.48
N CYS A 325 -16.96 -13.71 -17.41
CA CYS A 325 -17.96 -14.12 -16.42
C CYS A 325 -19.35 -14.23 -17.06
N ALA A 326 -19.97 -15.42 -16.95
CA ALA A 326 -21.32 -15.65 -17.43
C ALA A 326 -22.40 -14.96 -16.61
N HIS A 327 -22.10 -14.62 -15.34
CA HIS A 327 -23.02 -14.05 -14.36
C HIS A 327 -22.54 -12.69 -13.87
N LYS A 328 -22.29 -11.75 -14.80
CA LYS A 328 -21.71 -10.44 -14.50
C LYS A 328 -22.53 -9.64 -13.48
N ASP A 329 -23.87 -9.72 -13.54
CA ASP A 329 -24.75 -9.00 -12.59
C ASP A 329 -24.58 -9.52 -11.15
N ALA A 330 -24.53 -10.84 -10.98
CA ALA A 330 -24.27 -11.45 -9.67
C ALA A 330 -22.86 -11.15 -9.18
N ALA A 331 -21.86 -11.19 -10.07
CA ALA A 331 -20.48 -10.84 -9.74
C ALA A 331 -20.34 -9.36 -9.34
N ALA A 332 -20.98 -8.44 -10.07
CA ALA A 332 -21.00 -7.01 -9.72
C ALA A 332 -21.72 -6.74 -8.40
N SER A 333 -22.83 -7.46 -8.13
CA SER A 333 -23.54 -7.42 -6.83
C SER A 333 -22.63 -7.86 -5.69
N LEU A 334 -21.84 -8.93 -5.86
CA LEU A 334 -20.87 -9.39 -4.86
C LEU A 334 -19.77 -8.36 -4.65
N VAL A 335 -19.19 -7.81 -5.72
CA VAL A 335 -18.16 -6.78 -5.67
C VAL A 335 -18.68 -5.55 -4.93
N TRP A 336 -19.89 -5.09 -5.24
CA TRP A 336 -20.53 -3.99 -4.52
C TRP A 336 -20.74 -4.34 -3.03
N TRP A 337 -21.20 -5.54 -2.70
CA TRP A 337 -21.42 -5.98 -1.32
C TRP A 337 -20.15 -5.93 -0.51
N LEU A 338 -19.03 -6.36 -1.08
CA LEU A 338 -17.71 -6.33 -0.43
C LEU A 338 -17.11 -4.92 -0.35
N THR A 339 -17.67 -3.92 -1.03
CA THR A 339 -17.13 -2.55 -1.07
C THR A 339 -18.14 -1.48 -0.67
N ASN A 340 -19.36 -1.90 -0.27
CA ASN A 340 -20.39 -0.97 0.19
C ASN A 340 -20.02 -0.31 1.52
N GLU A 341 -20.84 0.63 1.97
CA GLU A 341 -20.58 1.42 3.16
C GLU A 341 -20.39 0.57 4.41
N ASP A 342 -21.23 -0.48 4.61
CA ASP A 342 -21.14 -1.37 5.76
C ASP A 342 -19.86 -2.19 5.76
N SER A 343 -19.45 -2.71 4.61
CA SER A 343 -18.19 -3.43 4.45
C SER A 343 -17.00 -2.54 4.73
N GLN A 344 -17.01 -1.31 4.21
CA GLN A 344 -15.93 -0.37 4.46
C GLN A 344 -15.89 0.12 5.92
N LYS A 345 -17.03 0.29 6.59
CA LYS A 345 -17.07 0.57 8.05
C LYS A 345 -16.48 -0.58 8.85
N LEU A 346 -16.81 -1.82 8.47
CA LEU A 346 -16.25 -3.02 9.13
C LEU A 346 -14.73 -3.06 9.02
N GLU A 347 -14.19 -2.73 7.85
CA GLU A 347 -12.74 -2.69 7.61
C GLU A 347 -12.08 -1.50 8.30
N ALA A 348 -12.63 -0.29 8.17
CA ALA A 348 -12.12 0.93 8.80
C ALA A 348 -12.06 0.82 10.34
N ALA A 349 -13.01 0.12 10.94
CA ALA A 349 -12.98 -0.19 12.38
C ALA A 349 -11.76 -1.05 12.78
N ALA A 350 -11.20 -1.83 11.83
CA ALA A 350 -10.02 -2.65 12.02
C ALA A 350 -8.70 -1.95 11.63
N GLY A 351 -8.75 -0.74 11.04
CA GLY A 351 -7.57 0.08 10.74
C GLY A 351 -7.37 0.49 9.28
N PRO A 352 -7.81 -0.28 8.25
CA PRO A 352 -7.71 0.15 6.87
C PRO A 352 -8.38 1.49 6.60
N LEU A 353 -7.78 2.33 5.77
CA LEU A 353 -8.35 3.63 5.42
C LEU A 353 -9.51 3.48 4.42
N PRO A 354 -10.66 4.16 4.67
CA PRO A 354 -11.81 4.08 3.77
C PRO A 354 -11.53 4.67 2.39
N THR A 355 -12.23 4.17 1.38
CA THR A 355 -12.24 4.73 0.03
C THR A 355 -13.58 5.40 -0.31
N ARG A 356 -14.62 5.24 0.55
CA ARG A 356 -15.89 5.97 0.44
C ARG A 356 -15.90 7.21 1.31
N THR A 357 -16.37 8.33 0.75
CA THR A 357 -16.39 9.65 1.43
C THR A 357 -17.18 9.63 2.74
N ALA A 358 -18.36 8.98 2.76
CA ALA A 358 -19.19 8.88 3.96
C ALA A 358 -18.52 8.06 5.08
N VAL A 359 -17.80 6.98 4.73
CA VAL A 359 -17.10 6.14 5.70
C VAL A 359 -15.88 6.85 6.26
N TRP A 360 -15.20 7.66 5.47
CA TRP A 360 -14.11 8.51 5.94
C TRP A 360 -14.57 9.49 7.02
N THR A 361 -15.70 10.15 6.78
CA THR A 361 -16.33 11.05 7.77
C THR A 361 -16.73 10.29 9.04
N TRP A 362 -17.35 9.12 8.89
CA TRP A 362 -17.74 8.28 10.01
C TRP A 362 -16.52 7.82 10.84
N ASP A 363 -15.43 7.42 10.20
CA ASP A 363 -14.24 6.92 10.89
C ASP A 363 -13.55 8.01 11.72
N LEU A 364 -13.51 9.24 11.21
CA LEU A 364 -13.05 10.41 11.96
C LEU A 364 -13.90 10.66 13.22
N GLN A 365 -15.21 10.52 13.14
CA GLN A 365 -16.10 10.64 14.30
C GLN A 365 -15.83 9.55 15.34
N GLN A 366 -15.54 8.31 14.92
CA GLN A 366 -15.17 7.22 15.84
C GLN A 366 -13.85 7.50 16.58
N ALA A 367 -12.96 8.29 16.00
CA ALA A 367 -11.67 8.63 16.60
C ALA A 367 -11.74 9.68 17.71
N GLU A 368 -12.86 10.38 17.91
CA GLU A 368 -12.98 11.46 18.90
C GLU A 368 -12.69 11.01 20.34
N ASN A 369 -13.07 9.78 20.69
CA ASN A 369 -12.92 9.21 22.02
C ASN A 369 -11.81 8.13 22.11
N ASP A 370 -11.04 7.93 21.05
CA ASP A 370 -9.92 6.98 21.00
C ASP A 370 -8.63 7.73 20.63
N PRO A 371 -7.77 8.07 21.62
CA PRO A 371 -6.54 8.82 21.37
C PRO A 371 -5.57 8.13 20.40
N TYR A 372 -5.49 6.79 20.43
CA TYR A 372 -4.64 6.04 19.52
C TYR A 372 -5.18 6.09 18.08
N LYS A 373 -6.47 5.81 17.90
CA LYS A 373 -7.12 5.90 16.58
C LYS A 373 -7.01 7.31 16.01
N LYS A 374 -7.16 8.33 16.84
CA LYS A 374 -6.99 9.74 16.44
C LYS A 374 -5.55 10.02 15.97
N GLU A 375 -4.54 9.54 16.70
CA GLU A 375 -3.13 9.66 16.32
C GLU A 375 -2.88 8.98 14.97
N VAL A 376 -3.38 7.76 14.77
CA VAL A 376 -3.29 6.99 13.52
C VAL A 376 -3.93 7.76 12.37
N LEU A 377 -5.21 8.13 12.48
CA LEU A 377 -5.92 8.81 11.41
C LEU A 377 -5.30 10.17 11.07
N THR A 378 -4.81 10.92 12.08
CA THR A 378 -4.13 12.20 11.84
C THR A 378 -2.85 12.01 11.03
N ALA A 379 -2.03 11.03 11.39
CA ALA A 379 -0.78 10.74 10.67
C ALA A 379 -1.06 10.30 9.21
N PHE A 380 -2.04 9.41 9.01
CA PHE A 380 -2.39 8.94 7.67
C PHE A 380 -3.11 9.98 6.81
N GLN A 381 -3.90 10.87 7.41
CA GLN A 381 -4.48 12.01 6.68
C GLN A 381 -3.42 12.98 6.16
N GLU A 382 -2.44 13.31 7.00
CA GLU A 382 -1.32 14.13 6.57
C GLU A 382 -0.52 13.40 5.47
N GLU A 383 -0.22 12.11 5.65
CA GLU A 383 0.52 11.32 4.69
C GLU A 383 -0.20 11.21 3.32
N ALA A 384 -1.52 11.08 3.33
CA ALA A 384 -2.32 11.05 2.11
C ALA A 384 -2.16 12.32 1.24
N THR A 385 -1.79 13.46 1.83
CA THR A 385 -1.49 14.70 1.08
C THR A 385 -0.16 14.64 0.32
N HIS A 386 0.71 13.70 0.68
CA HIS A 386 2.01 13.44 0.06
C HIS A 386 2.01 12.19 -0.81
N ALA A 387 0.84 11.52 -0.92
CA ALA A 387 0.68 10.27 -1.62
C ALA A 387 0.87 10.42 -3.13
N PHE A 388 1.54 9.46 -3.73
CA PHE A 388 1.67 9.34 -5.18
C PHE A 388 1.56 7.87 -5.60
N ALA A 389 0.98 7.66 -6.78
CA ALA A 389 0.90 6.33 -7.37
C ALA A 389 2.23 5.96 -8.05
N VAL A 390 2.51 4.67 -8.15
CA VAL A 390 3.57 4.17 -9.02
C VAL A 390 3.30 4.52 -10.49
N PRO A 391 4.31 4.47 -11.37
CA PRO A 391 4.09 4.67 -12.80
C PRO A 391 2.96 3.78 -13.32
N GLN A 392 1.92 4.39 -13.89
CA GLN A 392 0.73 3.70 -14.42
C GLN A 392 1.04 3.11 -15.81
N THR A 393 1.94 2.15 -15.85
CA THR A 393 2.33 1.42 -17.04
C THR A 393 2.00 -0.08 -16.89
N PRO A 394 1.54 -0.76 -17.94
CA PRO A 394 1.39 -2.22 -17.93
C PRO A 394 2.66 -2.98 -17.56
N SER A 395 3.83 -2.37 -17.81
CA SER A 395 5.14 -2.97 -17.52
C SER A 395 5.63 -2.78 -16.07
N TRP A 396 4.88 -2.07 -15.18
CA TRP A 396 5.37 -1.74 -13.84
C TRP A 396 5.83 -2.97 -13.04
N ILE A 397 5.01 -4.03 -13.03
CA ILE A 397 5.34 -5.26 -12.28
C ILE A 397 6.50 -6.00 -12.89
N GLU A 398 6.60 -6.03 -14.23
CA GLU A 398 7.73 -6.64 -14.93
C GLU A 398 9.03 -5.88 -14.64
N ILE A 399 8.98 -4.55 -14.68
CA ILE A 399 10.09 -3.69 -14.25
C ILE A 399 10.47 -3.98 -12.80
N SER A 400 9.50 -4.03 -11.88
CA SER A 400 9.74 -4.33 -10.47
C SER A 400 10.45 -5.68 -10.28
N ASN A 401 10.00 -6.72 -11.01
CA ASN A 401 10.60 -8.06 -10.97
C ASN A 401 12.03 -8.10 -11.56
N ALA A 402 12.38 -7.19 -12.45
CA ALA A 402 13.73 -7.06 -12.98
C ALA A 402 14.65 -6.20 -12.10
N VAL A 403 14.07 -5.22 -11.37
CA VAL A 403 14.80 -4.27 -10.53
C VAL A 403 15.12 -4.85 -9.16
N TYR A 404 14.15 -5.51 -8.48
CA TYR A 404 14.35 -5.92 -7.10
C TYR A 404 15.55 -6.87 -6.87
N PRO A 405 15.91 -7.80 -7.77
CA PRO A 405 17.10 -8.64 -7.56
C PRO A 405 18.40 -7.83 -7.59
N GLU A 406 18.43 -6.74 -8.37
CA GLU A 406 19.58 -5.86 -8.39
C GLU A 406 19.71 -5.07 -7.08
N LEU A 407 18.58 -4.59 -6.53
CA LEU A 407 18.57 -3.94 -5.22
C LEU A 407 19.07 -4.91 -4.13
N GLN A 408 18.59 -6.17 -4.15
CA GLN A 408 19.05 -7.21 -3.23
C GLN A 408 20.55 -7.50 -3.38
N ALA A 409 21.07 -7.58 -4.60
CA ALA A 409 22.50 -7.80 -4.84
C ALA A 409 23.36 -6.71 -4.22
N ALA A 410 22.92 -5.44 -4.24
CA ALA A 410 23.61 -4.36 -3.55
C ALA A 410 23.51 -4.50 -2.02
N ILE A 411 22.32 -4.80 -1.49
CA ILE A 411 22.07 -4.96 -0.04
C ILE A 411 22.95 -6.09 0.53
N LEU A 412 23.06 -7.20 -0.20
CA LEU A 412 23.88 -8.36 0.19
C LEU A 412 25.39 -8.14 -0.02
N GLY A 413 25.77 -7.09 -0.75
CA GLY A 413 27.17 -6.70 -0.97
C GLY A 413 27.82 -7.31 -2.22
N ASP A 414 27.03 -7.94 -3.10
CA ASP A 414 27.50 -8.54 -4.36
C ASP A 414 27.83 -7.46 -5.41
N LYS A 415 27.18 -6.28 -5.30
CA LYS A 415 27.37 -5.11 -6.18
C LYS A 415 27.45 -3.83 -5.36
N THR A 416 28.04 -2.78 -5.92
CA THR A 416 27.83 -1.42 -5.43
C THR A 416 26.43 -0.93 -5.80
N SER A 417 25.86 0.01 -5.03
CA SER A 417 24.55 0.59 -5.35
C SER A 417 24.51 1.16 -6.78
N LYS A 418 25.56 1.84 -7.23
CA LYS A 418 25.63 2.38 -8.59
C LYS A 418 25.60 1.28 -9.65
N GLN A 419 26.39 0.21 -9.49
CA GLN A 419 26.40 -0.93 -10.42
C GLN A 419 25.02 -1.61 -10.50
N ALA A 420 24.42 -1.87 -9.34
CA ALA A 420 23.09 -2.48 -9.25
C ALA A 420 22.03 -1.64 -9.97
N LEU A 421 22.04 -0.32 -9.73
CA LEU A 421 21.06 0.58 -10.36
C LEU A 421 21.29 0.77 -11.87
N ASP A 422 22.53 0.76 -12.36
CA ASP A 422 22.80 0.80 -13.78
C ASP A 422 22.35 -0.48 -14.49
N ASP A 423 22.55 -1.64 -13.85
CA ASP A 423 22.07 -2.92 -14.35
C ASP A 423 20.54 -2.98 -14.36
N ALA A 424 19.90 -2.54 -13.29
CA ALA A 424 18.45 -2.43 -13.18
C ALA A 424 17.85 -1.50 -14.26
N ALA A 425 18.47 -0.32 -14.47
CA ALA A 425 18.01 0.64 -15.47
C ALA A 425 18.12 0.10 -16.91
N ARG A 426 19.17 -0.67 -17.21
CA ARG A 426 19.28 -1.34 -18.53
C ARG A 426 18.18 -2.37 -18.73
N LYS A 427 17.89 -3.22 -17.71
CA LYS A 427 16.80 -4.21 -17.78
C LYS A 427 15.44 -3.53 -17.94
N ALA A 428 15.15 -2.51 -17.14
CA ALA A 428 13.90 -1.75 -17.24
C ALA A 428 13.74 -1.07 -18.60
N THR A 429 14.83 -0.53 -19.17
CA THR A 429 14.83 0.07 -20.52
C THR A 429 14.49 -0.98 -21.59
N GLN A 430 15.02 -2.19 -21.46
CA GLN A 430 14.72 -3.27 -22.43
C GLN A 430 13.24 -3.67 -22.35
N ILE A 431 12.69 -3.85 -21.15
CA ILE A 431 11.27 -4.16 -20.94
C ILE A 431 10.37 -3.09 -21.58
N LEU A 432 10.68 -1.81 -21.36
CA LEU A 432 9.90 -0.71 -21.96
C LEU A 432 9.99 -0.66 -23.47
N LYS A 433 11.13 -0.99 -24.06
CA LYS A 433 11.29 -1.12 -25.52
C LYS A 433 10.49 -2.29 -26.08
N ASP A 434 10.55 -3.44 -25.42
CA ASP A 434 9.84 -4.65 -25.87
C ASP A 434 8.31 -4.46 -25.78
N ALA A 435 7.85 -3.63 -24.83
CA ALA A 435 6.48 -3.20 -24.69
C ALA A 435 6.07 -2.06 -25.66
N GLY A 436 6.99 -1.52 -26.47
CA GLY A 436 6.71 -0.39 -27.36
C GLY A 436 6.46 0.94 -26.65
N ALA A 437 6.93 1.07 -25.40
CA ALA A 437 6.79 2.28 -24.61
C ALA A 437 7.99 3.25 -24.74
N LEU A 438 9.07 2.80 -25.37
CA LEU A 438 10.30 3.57 -25.71
C LEU A 438 10.72 3.38 -27.15
#